data_6722010b4b7bf09b431cdf789be8a028
#
_entry.id   6722010b4b7bf09b431cdf789be8a028
#
_cell.length_a   1.000
_cell.length_b   1.000
_cell.length_c   1.000
_cell.angle_alpha   90.00
_cell.angle_beta   90.00
_cell.angle_gamma   90.00
#
_symmetry.space_group_name_H-M   'P 1'
#
loop_
_entity.id
_entity.type
_entity.pdbx_description
1 polymer ?
#
loop_
_entity_poly.entity_id
_entity_poly.type
_entity_poly.pdbx_seq_one_letter_code
_entity_poly.pdbx_strand_id
1 'polypeptide(L)'
;MFINLSKSIDEKREFIAITNKSSKDGLIKYLINISDDEKNSIIKNVGFFIAPQTHSESFGITILEAINAGNIAICSNLTAFKDLLGDSGIYFKNDNLKSLLNTLNKLNNADLDKIWNKQYDHINKYYNSQKVLDDWIYVYNNL
;
A
#
# COMPACT_ATOMS: atom_id res chain seq x y z
N MET A 1 -4.22 3.98 -15.09
CA MET A 1 -5.00 3.07 -14.22
C MET A 1 -5.80 3.81 -13.15
N PHE A 2 -5.20 4.64 -12.33
CA PHE A 2 -5.87 5.32 -11.19
C PHE A 2 -7.06 6.21 -11.60
N ILE A 3 -6.95 6.99 -12.68
CA ILE A 3 -8.05 7.83 -13.23
C ILE A 3 -9.25 6.97 -13.66
N ASN A 4 -9.00 5.83 -14.27
CA ASN A 4 -10.07 4.92 -14.68
C ASN A 4 -10.72 4.22 -13.47
N LEU A 5 -9.96 4.01 -12.39
CA LEU A 5 -10.47 3.48 -11.14
C LEU A 5 -11.47 4.45 -10.49
N SER A 6 -11.13 5.72 -10.35
CA SER A 6 -12.00 6.74 -9.73
C SER A 6 -13.34 6.90 -10.45
N LYS A 7 -13.37 6.70 -11.78
CA LYS A 7 -14.60 6.72 -12.59
C LYS A 7 -15.48 5.48 -12.44
N SER A 8 -14.94 4.39 -11.92
CA SER A 8 -15.60 3.08 -11.86
C SER A 8 -16.09 2.70 -10.47
N ILE A 9 -15.83 3.53 -9.47
CA ILE A 9 -16.23 3.32 -8.08
C ILE A 9 -17.24 4.40 -7.67
N ASP A 10 -18.15 4.03 -6.78
CA ASP A 10 -19.22 4.87 -6.26
C ASP A 10 -18.70 6.24 -5.75
N GLU A 11 -19.42 7.32 -6.05
CA GLU A 11 -19.09 8.73 -5.80
C GLU A 11 -18.80 9.09 -4.32
N LYS A 12 -19.02 8.15 -3.40
CA LYS A 12 -18.80 8.35 -1.95
C LYS A 12 -17.34 8.20 -1.50
N ARG A 13 -16.42 7.78 -2.38
CA ARG A 13 -15.02 7.55 -2.01
C ARG A 13 -14.13 8.67 -2.52
N GLU A 14 -13.39 9.28 -1.63
CA GLU A 14 -12.35 10.23 -1.99
C GLU A 14 -11.08 9.48 -2.44
N PHE A 15 -10.54 9.88 -3.60
CA PHE A 15 -9.29 9.39 -4.13
C PHE A 15 -8.21 10.46 -4.04
N ILE A 16 -7.12 10.13 -3.36
CA ILE A 16 -5.96 11.00 -3.22
C ILE A 16 -4.78 10.35 -3.94
N ALA A 17 -4.10 11.10 -4.81
CA ALA A 17 -2.88 10.68 -5.46
C ALA A 17 -1.71 11.59 -5.05
N ILE A 18 -0.71 11.02 -4.40
CA ILE A 18 0.56 11.70 -4.12
C ILE A 18 1.51 11.40 -5.29
N THR A 19 1.87 12.41 -6.05
CA THR A 19 2.59 12.22 -7.32
C THR A 19 3.27 13.52 -7.77
N ASN A 20 4.20 13.42 -8.69
CA ASN A 20 4.85 14.57 -9.33
C ASN A 20 4.10 15.11 -10.56
N LYS A 21 2.96 14.51 -10.92
CA LYS A 21 2.16 14.89 -12.09
C LYS A 21 0.69 15.01 -11.70
N SER A 22 0.01 16.04 -12.20
CA SER A 22 -1.44 16.19 -12.05
C SER A 22 -2.19 15.83 -13.33
N SER A 23 -3.47 15.49 -13.18
CA SER A 23 -4.43 15.36 -14.28
C SER A 23 -5.68 16.19 -13.98
N LYS A 24 -6.39 16.62 -15.01
CA LYS A 24 -7.59 17.49 -14.89
C LYS A 24 -8.90 16.69 -14.84
N ASP A 25 -8.91 15.49 -14.26
CA ASP A 25 -10.13 14.64 -14.25
C ASP A 25 -11.17 15.01 -13.18
N GLY A 26 -10.79 15.83 -12.18
CA GLY A 26 -11.69 16.33 -11.14
C GLY A 26 -12.16 15.27 -10.10
N LEU A 27 -11.84 13.99 -10.29
CA LEU A 27 -12.25 12.90 -9.42
C LEU A 27 -11.16 12.47 -8.44
N ILE A 28 -9.93 12.90 -8.69
CA ILE A 28 -8.76 12.58 -7.87
C ILE A 28 -8.17 13.88 -7.35
N LYS A 29 -7.96 13.98 -6.05
CA LYS A 29 -7.19 15.04 -5.43
C LYS A 29 -5.70 14.75 -5.61
N TYR A 30 -5.06 15.51 -6.48
CA TYR A 30 -3.61 15.40 -6.71
C TYR A 30 -2.85 16.26 -5.73
N LEU A 31 -1.91 15.67 -5.02
CA LEU A 31 -1.00 16.34 -4.10
C LEU A 31 0.41 16.24 -4.66
N ILE A 32 1.01 17.40 -4.93
CA ILE A 32 2.30 17.52 -5.62
C ILE A 32 3.27 18.24 -4.70
N ASN A 33 4.50 17.74 -4.59
CA ASN A 33 5.56 18.32 -3.78
C ASN A 33 5.18 18.56 -2.31
N ILE A 34 4.38 17.66 -1.74
CA ILE A 34 4.05 17.69 -0.31
C ILE A 34 5.25 17.27 0.53
N SER A 35 5.33 17.79 1.74
CA SER A 35 6.32 17.38 2.74
C SER A 35 6.06 15.97 3.27
N ASP A 36 7.06 15.36 3.91
CA ASP A 36 6.88 14.06 4.58
C ASP A 36 5.85 14.13 5.72
N ASP A 37 5.76 15.25 6.44
CA ASP A 37 4.77 15.44 7.50
C ASP A 37 3.35 15.48 6.93
N GLU A 38 3.15 16.20 5.81
CA GLU A 38 1.85 16.21 5.10
C GLU A 38 1.50 14.82 4.57
N LYS A 39 2.44 14.12 3.95
CA LYS A 39 2.27 12.73 3.50
C LYS A 39 1.83 11.82 4.66
N ASN A 40 2.54 11.88 5.79
CA ASN A 40 2.26 11.08 6.98
C ASN A 40 0.88 11.42 7.59
N SER A 41 0.50 12.69 7.58
CA SER A 41 -0.83 13.11 8.03
C SER A 41 -1.94 12.53 7.15
N ILE A 42 -1.75 12.52 5.84
CA ILE A 42 -2.71 11.96 4.89
C ILE A 42 -2.83 10.45 5.06
N ILE A 43 -1.70 9.75 5.12
CA ILE A 43 -1.66 8.28 5.27
C ILE A 43 -2.39 7.85 6.55
N LYS A 44 -2.32 8.61 7.64
CA LYS A 44 -3.05 8.32 8.89
C LYS A 44 -4.57 8.50 8.81
N ASN A 45 -5.07 9.20 7.80
CA ASN A 45 -6.48 9.56 7.66
C ASN A 45 -7.19 8.84 6.48
N VAL A 46 -6.52 7.88 5.84
CA VAL A 46 -7.12 7.05 4.79
C VAL A 46 -7.26 5.60 5.28
N GLY A 47 -8.17 4.84 4.71
CA GLY A 47 -8.38 3.44 5.12
C GLY A 47 -7.67 2.42 4.23
N PHE A 48 -7.40 2.80 2.98
CA PHE A 48 -6.77 1.93 1.99
C PHE A 48 -5.59 2.61 1.32
N PHE A 49 -4.50 1.88 1.19
CA PHE A 49 -3.34 2.28 0.41
C PHE A 49 -3.22 1.39 -0.83
N ILE A 50 -3.28 1.99 -2.02
CA ILE A 50 -3.17 1.25 -3.28
C ILE A 50 -1.77 1.48 -3.85
N ALA A 51 -1.01 0.39 -4.02
CA ALA A 51 0.30 0.37 -4.66
C ALA A 51 0.20 -0.20 -6.09
N PRO A 52 -0.06 0.66 -7.11
CA PRO A 52 -0.37 0.25 -8.46
C PRO A 52 0.85 0.16 -9.38
N GLN A 53 2.06 0.10 -8.83
CA GLN A 53 3.29 0.02 -9.60
C GLN A 53 3.24 -1.16 -10.57
N THR A 54 3.74 -0.94 -11.79
CA THR A 54 3.75 -1.94 -12.86
C THR A 54 5.13 -2.57 -13.06
N HIS A 55 6.18 -1.89 -12.59
CA HIS A 55 7.59 -2.30 -12.69
C HIS A 55 8.46 -1.41 -11.78
N SER A 56 9.74 -1.76 -11.68
CA SER A 56 10.78 -0.93 -11.03
C SER A 56 10.61 -0.68 -9.53
N GLU A 57 9.83 -1.52 -8.83
CA GLU A 57 9.81 -1.49 -7.37
C GLU A 57 10.83 -2.48 -6.82
N SER A 58 11.69 -2.01 -5.92
CA SER A 58 12.73 -2.84 -5.32
C SER A 58 12.33 -3.45 -3.99
N PHE A 59 11.52 -2.73 -3.18
CA PHE A 59 11.17 -3.19 -1.84
C PHE A 59 9.74 -2.84 -1.42
N GLY A 60 9.30 -1.58 -1.57
CA GLY A 60 7.95 -1.15 -1.18
C GLY A 60 7.87 -0.54 0.23
N ILE A 61 8.82 0.31 0.62
CA ILE A 61 8.83 0.97 1.94
C ILE A 61 7.51 1.70 2.23
N THR A 62 6.91 2.33 1.23
CA THR A 62 5.63 3.04 1.37
C THR A 62 4.47 2.13 1.76
N ILE A 63 4.53 0.85 1.43
CA ILE A 63 3.56 -0.15 1.87
C ILE A 63 3.70 -0.40 3.38
N LEU A 64 4.93 -0.54 3.88
CA LEU A 64 5.19 -0.69 5.32
C LEU A 64 4.73 0.54 6.10
N GLU A 65 5.02 1.75 5.60
CA GLU A 65 4.55 3.01 6.18
C GLU A 65 3.02 3.04 6.26
N ALA A 66 2.32 2.65 5.20
CA ALA A 66 0.87 2.64 5.15
C ALA A 66 0.25 1.66 6.14
N ILE A 67 0.75 0.42 6.22
CA ILE A 67 0.24 -0.58 7.16
C ILE A 67 0.50 -0.15 8.60
N ASN A 68 1.68 0.40 8.92
CA ASN A 68 1.98 0.94 10.24
C ASN A 68 1.10 2.14 10.63
N ALA A 69 0.62 2.89 9.65
CA ALA A 69 -0.31 3.99 9.86
C ALA A 69 -1.78 3.56 9.98
N GLY A 70 -2.09 2.25 9.94
CA GLY A 70 -3.44 1.72 10.09
C GLY A 70 -4.17 1.43 8.76
N ASN A 71 -3.49 1.51 7.62
CA ASN A 71 -4.12 1.26 6.32
C ASN A 71 -4.03 -0.20 5.89
N ILE A 72 -5.03 -0.65 5.15
CA ILE A 72 -4.95 -1.90 4.41
C ILE A 72 -4.22 -1.65 3.09
N ALA A 73 -3.11 -2.34 2.87
CA ALA A 73 -2.36 -2.25 1.63
C ALA A 73 -2.91 -3.21 0.56
N ILE A 74 -3.15 -2.67 -0.64
CA ILE A 74 -3.62 -3.39 -1.83
C ILE A 74 -2.61 -3.17 -2.93
N CYS A 75 -1.91 -4.22 -3.35
CA CYS A 75 -0.73 -4.11 -4.20
C CYS A 75 -0.95 -4.79 -5.56
N SER A 76 -0.27 -4.30 -6.59
CA SER A 76 -0.10 -5.09 -7.80
C SER A 76 0.69 -6.37 -7.49
N ASN A 77 0.51 -7.42 -8.29
CA ASN A 77 1.15 -8.72 -8.03
C ASN A 77 2.62 -8.78 -8.48
N LEU A 78 3.38 -7.70 -8.25
CA LEU A 78 4.84 -7.67 -8.46
C LEU A 78 5.54 -8.62 -7.49
N THR A 79 6.65 -9.19 -7.91
CA THR A 79 7.47 -10.09 -7.09
C THR A 79 7.89 -9.41 -5.79
N ALA A 80 8.43 -8.19 -5.86
CA ALA A 80 8.85 -7.43 -4.68
C ALA A 80 7.71 -7.28 -3.63
N PHE A 81 6.49 -7.03 -4.07
CA PHE A 81 5.35 -6.92 -3.14
C PHE A 81 4.90 -8.26 -2.57
N LYS A 82 5.03 -9.34 -3.37
CA LYS A 82 4.77 -10.70 -2.87
C LYS A 82 5.82 -11.16 -1.87
N ASP A 83 7.08 -10.83 -2.11
CA ASP A 83 8.17 -11.10 -1.19
C ASP A 83 7.99 -10.31 0.11
N LEU A 84 7.53 -9.04 0.01
CA LEU A 84 7.29 -8.18 1.16
C LEU A 84 6.15 -8.66 2.06
N LEU A 85 4.99 -9.01 1.49
CA LEU A 85 3.75 -9.27 2.25
C LEU A 85 3.36 -10.75 2.29
N GLY A 86 3.93 -11.61 1.45
CA GLY A 86 3.61 -13.04 1.40
C GLY A 86 2.10 -13.31 1.38
N ASP A 87 1.66 -14.24 2.21
CA ASP A 87 0.24 -14.63 2.34
C ASP A 87 -0.63 -13.59 3.07
N SER A 88 -0.04 -12.54 3.63
CA SER A 88 -0.80 -11.44 4.25
C SER A 88 -1.25 -10.39 3.22
N GLY A 89 -0.62 -10.38 2.04
CA GLY A 89 -0.86 -9.38 1.00
C GLY A 89 -2.20 -9.53 0.31
N ILE A 90 -2.78 -8.40 -0.09
CA ILE A 90 -3.92 -8.32 -0.99
C ILE A 90 -3.42 -7.88 -2.35
N TYR A 91 -3.58 -8.75 -3.34
CA TYR A 91 -2.99 -8.53 -4.65
C TYR A 91 -4.04 -8.42 -5.74
N PHE A 92 -3.77 -7.55 -6.70
CA PHE A 92 -4.47 -7.53 -7.99
C PHE A 92 -3.47 -7.74 -9.13
N LYS A 93 -3.98 -8.22 -10.27
CA LYS A 93 -3.14 -8.46 -11.45
C LYS A 93 -2.56 -7.14 -11.95
N ASN A 94 -1.24 -7.13 -12.15
CA ASN A 94 -0.50 -5.97 -12.64
C ASN A 94 -1.14 -5.39 -13.92
N ASP A 95 -1.18 -4.05 -14.00
CA ASP A 95 -1.78 -3.27 -15.09
C ASP A 95 -3.20 -3.70 -15.50
N ASN A 96 -4.00 -4.14 -14.53
CA ASN A 96 -5.36 -4.67 -14.79
C ASN A 96 -6.40 -4.02 -13.88
N LEU A 97 -7.08 -2.98 -14.40
CA LEU A 97 -8.11 -2.24 -13.68
C LEU A 97 -9.25 -3.15 -13.21
N LYS A 98 -9.71 -4.09 -14.05
CA LYS A 98 -10.80 -5.01 -13.70
C LYS A 98 -10.43 -5.89 -12.51
N SER A 99 -9.17 -6.33 -12.45
CA SER A 99 -8.66 -7.09 -11.31
C SER A 99 -8.65 -6.25 -10.04
N LEU A 100 -8.20 -4.99 -10.10
CA LEU A 100 -8.22 -4.08 -8.96
C LEU A 100 -9.65 -3.82 -8.47
N LEU A 101 -10.60 -3.52 -9.37
CA LEU A 101 -12.01 -3.33 -9.03
C LEU A 101 -12.61 -4.55 -8.35
N ASN A 102 -12.35 -5.75 -8.87
CA ASN A 102 -12.82 -6.99 -8.27
C ASN A 102 -12.22 -7.20 -6.86
N THR A 103 -10.95 -6.83 -6.66
CA THR A 103 -10.31 -6.90 -5.35
C THR A 103 -10.96 -5.93 -4.36
N LEU A 104 -11.18 -4.68 -4.76
CA LEU A 104 -11.86 -3.68 -3.93
C LEU A 104 -13.30 -4.07 -3.58
N ASN A 105 -14.04 -4.65 -4.54
CA ASN A 105 -15.41 -5.11 -4.30
C ASN A 105 -15.47 -6.25 -3.27
N LYS A 106 -14.49 -7.15 -3.26
CA LYS A 106 -14.40 -8.21 -2.24
C LYS A 106 -14.18 -7.65 -0.84
N LEU A 107 -13.50 -6.52 -0.71
CA LEU A 107 -13.24 -5.87 0.57
C LEU A 107 -14.47 -5.16 1.16
N ASN A 108 -15.50 -4.84 0.37
CA ASN A 108 -16.72 -4.20 0.87
C ASN A 108 -17.45 -5.02 1.94
N ASN A 109 -17.35 -6.35 1.87
CA ASN A 109 -18.01 -7.28 2.81
C ASN A 109 -17.01 -8.08 3.65
N ALA A 110 -15.74 -7.67 3.68
CA ALA A 110 -14.69 -8.35 4.42
C ALA A 110 -14.53 -7.76 5.83
N ASP A 111 -14.03 -8.56 6.73
CA ASP A 111 -13.57 -8.11 8.04
C ASP A 111 -12.23 -7.35 7.88
N LEU A 112 -12.33 -6.02 7.81
CA LEU A 112 -11.18 -5.15 7.54
C LEU A 112 -10.17 -5.16 8.69
N ASP A 113 -10.62 -5.25 9.93
CA ASP A 113 -9.74 -5.31 11.10
C ASP A 113 -8.90 -6.59 11.08
N LYS A 114 -9.51 -7.71 10.74
CA LYS A 114 -8.80 -8.98 10.59
C LYS A 114 -7.77 -8.94 9.47
N ILE A 115 -8.08 -8.29 8.37
CA ILE A 115 -7.16 -8.14 7.24
C ILE A 115 -5.97 -7.26 7.64
N TRP A 116 -6.24 -6.10 8.25
CA TRP A 116 -5.19 -5.21 8.70
C TRP A 116 -4.29 -5.89 9.74
N ASN A 117 -4.86 -6.53 10.76
CA ASN A 117 -4.10 -7.26 11.77
C ASN A 117 -3.16 -8.30 11.13
N LYS A 118 -3.64 -9.06 10.14
CA LYS A 118 -2.82 -10.04 9.43
C LYS A 118 -1.63 -9.41 8.72
N GLN A 119 -1.82 -8.24 8.07
CA GLN A 119 -0.74 -7.50 7.42
C GLN A 119 0.22 -6.92 8.46
N TYR A 120 -0.29 -6.30 9.51
CA TYR A 120 0.48 -5.70 10.57
C TYR A 120 1.35 -6.73 11.32
N ASP A 121 0.79 -7.87 11.70
CA ASP A 121 1.52 -8.96 12.36
C ASP A 121 2.65 -9.49 11.46
N HIS A 122 2.37 -9.62 10.15
CA HIS A 122 3.37 -10.05 9.19
C HIS A 122 4.55 -9.07 9.12
N ILE A 123 4.30 -7.77 8.94
CA ILE A 123 5.38 -6.79 8.85
C ILE A 123 6.15 -6.67 10.17
N ASN A 124 5.49 -6.73 11.31
CA ASN A 124 6.16 -6.72 12.61
C ASN A 124 7.05 -7.95 12.82
N LYS A 125 6.61 -9.09 12.34
CA LYS A 125 7.41 -10.33 12.45
C LYS A 125 8.69 -10.28 11.63
N TYR A 126 8.66 -9.71 10.42
CA TYR A 126 9.76 -9.81 9.47
C TYR A 126 10.54 -8.51 9.27
N TYR A 127 9.93 -7.35 9.54
CA TYR A 127 10.49 -6.02 9.24
C TYR A 127 10.50 -5.09 10.46
N ASN A 128 10.45 -5.64 11.67
CA ASN A 128 10.64 -4.88 12.89
C ASN A 128 12.09 -4.38 12.99
N SER A 129 12.27 -3.10 13.25
CA SER A 129 13.59 -2.46 13.28
C SER A 129 14.54 -3.09 14.31
N GLN A 130 14.02 -3.48 15.48
CA GLN A 130 14.84 -4.14 16.52
C GLN A 130 15.32 -5.50 16.02
N LYS A 131 14.46 -6.30 15.43
CA LYS A 131 14.84 -7.59 14.86
C LYS A 131 15.92 -7.45 13.79
N VAL A 132 15.74 -6.49 12.86
CA VAL A 132 16.76 -6.22 11.83
C VAL A 132 18.09 -5.82 12.44
N LEU A 133 18.08 -4.99 13.48
CA LEU A 133 19.29 -4.60 14.20
C LEU A 133 19.96 -5.81 14.87
N ASP A 134 19.19 -6.65 15.56
CA ASP A 134 19.69 -7.86 16.23
C ASP A 134 20.32 -8.85 15.22
N ASP A 135 19.68 -9.04 14.05
CA ASP A 135 20.19 -9.86 12.96
C ASP A 135 21.53 -9.30 12.41
N TRP A 136 21.66 -7.97 12.25
CA TRP A 136 22.91 -7.33 11.85
C TRP A 136 24.02 -7.48 12.92
N ILE A 137 23.71 -7.27 14.20
CA ILE A 137 24.66 -7.46 15.31
C ILE A 137 25.15 -8.91 15.32
N TYR A 138 24.25 -9.88 15.12
CA TYR A 138 24.63 -11.29 15.03
C TYR A 138 25.62 -11.54 13.88
N VAL A 139 25.35 -11.02 12.70
CA VAL A 139 26.27 -11.19 11.54
C VAL A 139 27.64 -10.58 11.84
N TYR A 140 27.69 -9.34 12.35
CA TYR A 140 28.98 -8.70 12.68
C TYR A 140 29.79 -9.43 13.74
N ASN A 141 29.15 -10.03 14.72
CA ASN A 141 29.84 -10.75 15.80
C ASN A 141 30.30 -12.17 15.37
N ASN A 142 29.88 -12.67 14.22
CA ASN A 142 30.21 -14.01 13.73
C ASN A 142 30.97 -14.01 12.38
N LEU A 143 31.47 -12.83 11.95
CA LEU A 143 32.42 -12.67 10.86
C LEU A 143 33.86 -12.81 11.39
#